data_0c3d52b59f5c4853edde89ead0db05e4
#
_entry.id   0c3d52b59f5c4853edde89ead0db05e4
#
_cell.length_a   1.000
_cell.length_b   1.000
_cell.length_c   1.000
_cell.angle_alpha   90.00
_cell.angle_beta   90.00
_cell.angle_gamma   90.00
#
_symmetry.space_group_name_H-M   'P 1'
#
loop_
_entity.id
_entity.type
_entity.pdbx_description
1 polymer ?
#
loop_
_entity_poly.entity_id
_entity_poly.type
_entity_poly.pdbx_seq_one_letter_code
_entity_poly.pdbx_strand_id
1 'polypeptide(L)'
;TTGTVGSSLTGSYGNLTLNSDGSYSYELDANNTDLQKISTGEYLYETFTYTITDEAGQTATAQITIRIEGINDAPSAVNDKETLDLDETSEITNFDDSSKYVKANDTDVDQMDNISIDSVRSGKTNESGSSITVGSAFTAQYGSITFFADGGYNYTANSGLRDSLKPGEKIYEYFTYTITDSKGLT
;
A
#
# COMPACT_ATOMS: atom_id res chain seq x y z
N THR A 1 23.41 -24.14 2.20
CA THR A 1 22.81 -25.36 2.79
C THR A 1 22.98 -26.51 1.80
N THR A 2 23.31 -27.71 2.28
CA THR A 2 23.42 -28.93 1.46
C THR A 2 22.18 -29.78 1.70
N GLY A 3 21.50 -30.18 0.64
CA GLY A 3 20.32 -31.03 0.68
C GLY A 3 20.62 -32.47 0.21
N THR A 4 19.69 -33.37 0.50
CA THR A 4 19.72 -34.77 0.01
C THR A 4 18.73 -34.87 -1.14
N VAL A 5 19.13 -35.50 -2.25
CA VAL A 5 18.25 -35.77 -3.39
C VAL A 5 17.00 -36.53 -2.95
N GLY A 6 15.85 -36.10 -3.43
CA GLY A 6 14.52 -36.60 -3.01
C GLY A 6 13.98 -36.00 -1.70
N SER A 7 14.75 -35.13 -1.04
CA SER A 7 14.31 -34.42 0.15
C SER A 7 14.18 -32.91 -0.12
N SER A 8 13.26 -32.26 0.61
CA SER A 8 13.08 -30.81 0.53
C SER A 8 14.30 -30.06 1.07
N LEU A 9 14.78 -29.08 0.30
CA LEU A 9 15.86 -28.16 0.64
C LEU A 9 15.27 -26.76 0.76
N THR A 10 15.32 -26.19 1.96
CA THR A 10 14.82 -24.83 2.21
C THR A 10 15.77 -23.79 1.62
N GLY A 11 15.21 -22.93 0.79
CA GLY A 11 15.84 -21.76 0.23
C GLY A 11 15.48 -20.46 0.96
N SER A 12 15.66 -19.33 0.27
CA SER A 12 15.33 -18.01 0.81
C SER A 12 13.84 -17.68 0.67
N TYR A 13 13.20 -18.16 -0.40
CA TYR A 13 11.81 -17.81 -0.75
C TYR A 13 10.89 -19.02 -0.81
N GLY A 14 11.42 -20.23 -0.70
CA GLY A 14 10.66 -21.45 -0.79
C GLY A 14 11.51 -22.71 -0.61
N ASN A 15 10.95 -23.84 -1.02
CA ASN A 15 11.56 -25.14 -0.84
C ASN A 15 11.73 -25.86 -2.19
N LEU A 16 12.95 -26.29 -2.49
CA LEU A 16 13.27 -27.10 -3.68
C LEU A 16 13.32 -28.58 -3.29
N THR A 17 12.68 -29.43 -4.06
CA THR A 17 12.91 -30.89 -4.05
C THR A 17 13.44 -31.30 -5.40
N LEU A 18 14.68 -31.83 -5.45
CA LEU A 18 15.33 -32.35 -6.66
C LEU A 18 15.37 -33.87 -6.58
N ASN A 19 14.81 -34.56 -7.56
CA ASN A 19 14.76 -36.01 -7.63
C ASN A 19 15.97 -36.59 -8.38
N SER A 20 16.24 -37.87 -8.20
CA SER A 20 17.36 -38.57 -8.84
C SER A 20 17.26 -38.70 -10.37
N ASP A 21 16.04 -38.59 -10.91
CA ASP A 21 15.78 -38.59 -12.36
C ASP A 21 15.96 -37.19 -13.01
N GLY A 22 16.31 -36.17 -12.19
CA GLY A 22 16.50 -34.80 -12.64
C GLY A 22 15.21 -33.93 -12.62
N SER A 23 14.08 -34.54 -12.32
CA SER A 23 12.84 -33.74 -12.09
C SER A 23 12.95 -32.96 -10.80
N TYR A 24 12.28 -31.79 -10.73
CA TYR A 24 12.23 -30.99 -9.51
C TYR A 24 10.86 -30.34 -9.31
N SER A 25 10.59 -30.00 -8.07
CA SER A 25 9.48 -29.12 -7.67
C SER A 25 10.02 -28.00 -6.79
N TYR A 26 9.37 -26.85 -6.89
CA TYR A 26 9.65 -25.70 -6.03
C TYR A 26 8.34 -25.18 -5.47
N GLU A 27 8.30 -25.01 -4.16
CA GLU A 27 7.12 -24.53 -3.42
C GLU A 27 7.49 -23.23 -2.70
N LEU A 28 6.74 -22.13 -2.98
CA LEU A 28 6.94 -20.84 -2.34
C LEU A 28 6.56 -20.92 -0.85
N ASP A 29 7.32 -20.22 -0.02
CA ASP A 29 6.93 -19.98 1.38
C ASP A 29 5.92 -18.82 1.45
N ALA A 30 4.65 -19.14 1.55
CA ALA A 30 3.57 -18.15 1.62
C ALA A 30 3.67 -17.17 2.81
N ASN A 31 4.49 -17.48 3.83
CA ASN A 31 4.73 -16.60 4.97
C ASN A 31 5.97 -15.70 4.77
N ASN A 32 6.66 -15.80 3.65
CA ASN A 32 7.84 -15.00 3.38
C ASN A 32 7.44 -13.57 3.05
N THR A 33 7.85 -12.63 3.90
CA THR A 33 7.49 -11.20 3.77
C THR A 33 8.13 -10.51 2.58
N ASP A 34 9.21 -11.03 2.02
CA ASP A 34 9.84 -10.42 0.85
C ASP A 34 9.08 -10.77 -0.44
N LEU A 35 8.35 -11.90 -0.45
CA LEU A 35 7.44 -12.26 -1.55
C LEU A 35 6.23 -11.32 -1.62
N GLN A 36 5.78 -10.80 -0.46
CA GLN A 36 4.64 -9.87 -0.38
C GLN A 36 4.99 -8.44 -0.80
N LYS A 37 6.28 -8.11 -0.90
CA LYS A 37 6.74 -6.74 -1.21
C LYS A 37 7.00 -6.48 -2.69
N ILE A 38 6.90 -7.51 -3.53
CA ILE A 38 7.17 -7.40 -4.95
C ILE A 38 5.88 -7.32 -5.76
N SER A 39 5.72 -6.21 -6.46
CA SER A 39 4.59 -5.90 -7.32
C SER A 39 4.70 -6.55 -8.70
N THR A 40 3.64 -6.49 -9.49
CA THR A 40 3.63 -6.96 -10.88
C THR A 40 4.74 -6.32 -11.72
N GLY A 41 5.55 -7.17 -12.34
CA GLY A 41 6.71 -6.79 -13.16
C GLY A 41 8.02 -6.75 -12.39
N GLU A 42 8.00 -7.01 -11.09
CA GLU A 42 9.19 -7.21 -10.26
C GLU A 42 9.47 -8.69 -10.07
N TYR A 43 10.75 -9.02 -9.87
CA TYR A 43 11.20 -10.41 -9.83
C TYR A 43 12.20 -10.62 -8.71
N LEU A 44 12.06 -11.75 -8.01
CA LEU A 44 13.08 -12.32 -7.15
C LEU A 44 13.69 -13.55 -7.84
N TYR A 45 14.94 -13.82 -7.53
CA TYR A 45 15.67 -14.96 -8.08
C TYR A 45 16.27 -15.77 -6.95
N GLU A 46 16.09 -17.08 -7.03
CA GLU A 46 16.77 -18.03 -6.14
C GLU A 46 17.54 -19.05 -6.94
N THR A 47 18.75 -19.39 -6.50
CA THR A 47 19.63 -20.29 -7.23
C THR A 47 20.10 -21.42 -6.33
N PHE A 48 19.92 -22.64 -6.82
CA PHE A 48 20.40 -23.87 -6.18
C PHE A 48 21.49 -24.52 -7.07
N THR A 49 22.57 -24.96 -6.43
CA THR A 49 23.63 -25.68 -7.12
C THR A 49 23.48 -27.19 -6.84
N TYR A 50 23.50 -27.99 -7.86
CA TYR A 50 23.47 -29.45 -7.74
C TYR A 50 24.68 -30.08 -8.39
N THR A 51 25.02 -31.29 -7.92
CA THR A 51 26.13 -32.08 -8.42
C THR A 51 25.59 -33.39 -8.97
N ILE A 52 26.02 -33.76 -10.14
CA ILE A 52 25.81 -35.08 -10.74
C ILE A 52 27.11 -35.90 -10.62
N THR A 53 26.96 -37.21 -10.45
CA THR A 53 28.08 -38.13 -10.36
C THR A 53 27.85 -39.29 -11.34
N ASP A 54 28.85 -39.66 -12.13
CA ASP A 54 28.77 -40.79 -13.02
C ASP A 54 29.12 -42.11 -12.29
N GLU A 55 29.00 -43.22 -13.02
CA GLU A 55 29.31 -44.57 -12.47
C GLU A 55 30.81 -44.74 -12.10
N ALA A 56 31.69 -43.92 -12.69
CA ALA A 56 33.13 -43.91 -12.38
C ALA A 56 33.48 -43.01 -11.19
N GLY A 57 32.46 -42.31 -10.61
CA GLY A 57 32.65 -41.42 -9.49
C GLY A 57 33.10 -40.01 -9.88
N GLN A 58 33.10 -39.67 -11.18
CA GLN A 58 33.41 -38.31 -11.63
C GLN A 58 32.21 -37.40 -11.44
N THR A 59 32.45 -36.14 -11.06
CA THR A 59 31.39 -35.18 -10.72
C THR A 59 31.39 -33.97 -11.63
N ALA A 60 30.19 -33.42 -11.88
CA ALA A 60 29.97 -32.12 -12.50
C ALA A 60 28.89 -31.35 -11.73
N THR A 61 29.00 -30.03 -11.73
CA THR A 61 28.05 -29.16 -11.06
C THR A 61 27.28 -28.30 -12.05
N ALA A 62 25.99 -28.02 -11.72
CA ALA A 62 25.17 -27.07 -12.44
C ALA A 62 24.21 -26.35 -11.49
N GLN A 63 23.46 -25.38 -12.00
CA GLN A 63 22.56 -24.57 -11.22
C GLN A 63 21.11 -24.66 -11.74
N ILE A 64 20.16 -24.59 -10.81
CA ILE A 64 18.76 -24.34 -11.07
C ILE A 64 18.47 -22.93 -10.56
N THR A 65 18.02 -22.05 -11.43
CA THR A 65 17.57 -20.70 -11.04
C THR A 65 16.05 -20.62 -11.15
N ILE A 66 15.40 -20.31 -10.05
CA ILE A 66 13.98 -20.05 -9.95
C ILE A 66 13.77 -18.55 -10.06
N ARG A 67 12.94 -18.13 -11.02
CA ARG A 67 12.43 -16.76 -11.10
C ARG A 67 11.05 -16.71 -10.46
N ILE A 68 10.87 -15.84 -9.51
CA ILE A 68 9.62 -15.58 -8.82
C ILE A 68 9.11 -14.22 -9.28
N GLU A 69 7.88 -14.15 -9.73
CA GLU A 69 7.23 -12.94 -10.22
C GLU A 69 6.28 -12.39 -9.16
N GLY A 70 6.31 -11.09 -8.91
CA GLY A 70 5.42 -10.41 -8.00
C GLY A 70 3.99 -10.27 -8.54
N ILE A 71 3.06 -10.08 -7.63
CA ILE A 71 1.66 -9.76 -7.91
C ILE A 71 1.35 -8.48 -7.16
N ASN A 72 0.73 -7.53 -7.84
CA ASN A 72 0.33 -6.27 -7.22
C ASN A 72 -0.79 -6.47 -6.22
N ASP A 73 -0.60 -5.98 -5.00
CA ASP A 73 -1.62 -5.87 -3.98
C ASP A 73 -2.29 -4.48 -4.02
N ALA A 74 -3.46 -4.34 -3.44
CA ALA A 74 -4.14 -3.06 -3.35
C ALA A 74 -3.71 -2.30 -2.08
N PRO A 75 -3.67 -0.96 -2.10
CA PRO A 75 -3.37 -0.16 -0.92
C PRO A 75 -4.47 -0.28 0.14
N SER A 76 -4.12 0.00 1.37
CA SER A 76 -5.03 -0.01 2.52
C SER A 76 -5.17 1.39 3.10
N ALA A 77 -6.40 1.92 3.07
CA ALA A 77 -6.74 3.24 3.60
C ALA A 77 -7.15 3.18 5.08
N VAL A 78 -6.67 4.14 5.85
CA VAL A 78 -6.98 4.32 7.28
C VAL A 78 -7.64 5.67 7.50
N ASN A 79 -8.75 5.69 8.26
CA ASN A 79 -9.49 6.92 8.54
C ASN A 79 -8.66 7.98 9.25
N ASP A 80 -8.84 9.23 8.83
CA ASP A 80 -8.23 10.41 9.41
C ASP A 80 -9.22 11.19 10.27
N LYS A 81 -8.69 11.97 11.18
CA LYS A 81 -9.45 12.91 11.98
C LYS A 81 -8.62 14.15 12.26
N GLU A 82 -9.17 15.29 11.91
CA GLU A 82 -8.60 16.59 12.23
C GLU A 82 -9.56 17.40 13.13
N THR A 83 -9.01 18.34 13.87
CA THR A 83 -9.80 19.24 14.74
C THR A 83 -9.44 20.69 14.41
N LEU A 84 -10.45 21.48 14.07
CA LEU A 84 -10.34 22.92 13.92
C LEU A 84 -10.86 23.60 15.20
N ASP A 85 -9.99 24.36 15.86
CA ASP A 85 -10.37 25.22 16.97
C ASP A 85 -10.67 26.62 16.46
N LEU A 86 -11.96 26.97 16.41
CA LEU A 86 -12.43 28.26 15.88
C LEU A 86 -12.09 29.45 16.79
N ASP A 87 -11.65 29.21 18.03
CA ASP A 87 -11.14 30.27 18.90
C ASP A 87 -9.71 30.69 18.54
N GLU A 88 -8.95 29.79 17.90
CA GLU A 88 -7.59 30.04 17.48
C GLU A 88 -7.49 30.40 15.98
N THR A 89 -8.22 29.67 15.14
CA THR A 89 -8.19 29.84 13.68
C THR A 89 -9.51 29.43 13.03
N SER A 90 -9.80 29.96 11.84
CA SER A 90 -10.90 29.52 10.99
C SER A 90 -10.45 28.59 9.87
N GLU A 91 -9.17 28.23 9.84
CA GLU A 91 -8.56 27.52 8.72
C GLU A 91 -7.65 26.38 9.20
N ILE A 92 -7.72 25.26 8.51
CA ILE A 92 -6.72 24.18 8.57
C ILE A 92 -5.98 24.16 7.24
N THR A 93 -4.67 24.20 7.32
CA THR A 93 -3.78 24.03 6.18
C THR A 93 -2.75 22.98 6.54
N ASN A 94 -2.75 21.83 5.84
CA ASN A 94 -1.76 20.79 6.05
C ASN A 94 -0.80 20.61 4.87
N PHE A 95 -0.89 21.46 3.91
CA PHE A 95 -0.16 21.40 2.65
C PHE A 95 1.38 21.51 2.82
N ASP A 96 1.85 22.11 3.92
CA ASP A 96 3.27 22.20 4.25
C ASP A 96 3.78 21.09 5.19
N ASP A 97 2.91 20.18 5.65
CA ASP A 97 3.25 19.11 6.58
C ASP A 97 2.67 17.78 6.08
N SER A 98 3.49 17.02 5.35
CA SER A 98 3.09 15.74 4.74
C SER A 98 2.70 14.66 5.76
N SER A 99 3.08 14.81 7.04
CA SER A 99 2.67 13.89 8.11
C SER A 99 1.17 14.03 8.47
N LYS A 100 0.53 15.11 8.01
CA LYS A 100 -0.89 15.39 8.20
C LYS A 100 -1.72 15.19 6.93
N TYR A 101 -1.12 14.71 5.85
CA TYR A 101 -1.86 14.36 4.65
C TYR A 101 -2.78 13.19 4.93
N VAL A 102 -3.98 13.18 4.33
CA VAL A 102 -4.96 12.10 4.54
C VAL A 102 -4.41 10.72 4.19
N LYS A 103 -3.41 10.62 3.34
CA LYS A 103 -2.76 9.35 3.00
C LYS A 103 -1.52 9.03 3.86
N ALA A 104 -1.19 9.82 4.89
CA ALA A 104 0.04 9.65 5.66
C ALA A 104 0.05 8.37 6.53
N ASN A 105 -1.12 7.85 6.87
CA ASN A 105 -1.33 6.63 7.63
C ASN A 105 -1.81 5.45 6.76
N ASP A 106 -1.98 5.68 5.45
CA ASP A 106 -2.31 4.65 4.48
C ASP A 106 -1.07 3.84 4.11
N THR A 107 -1.25 2.59 3.75
CA THR A 107 -0.14 1.68 3.48
C THR A 107 -0.38 0.87 2.21
N ASP A 108 0.73 0.48 1.58
CA ASP A 108 0.78 -0.54 0.57
C ASP A 108 1.82 -1.58 0.96
N VAL A 109 1.54 -2.86 0.73
CA VAL A 109 2.50 -3.93 1.02
C VAL A 109 3.60 -3.98 -0.04
N ASP A 110 3.30 -3.57 -1.27
CA ASP A 110 4.24 -3.45 -2.36
C ASP A 110 5.22 -2.30 -2.15
N GLN A 111 6.47 -2.62 -1.88
CA GLN A 111 7.46 -1.66 -1.38
C GLN A 111 7.79 -0.52 -2.35
N MET A 112 7.61 -0.74 -3.66
CA MET A 112 7.94 0.23 -4.71
C MET A 112 6.73 1.03 -5.19
N ASP A 113 5.53 0.73 -4.70
CA ASP A 113 4.33 1.40 -5.14
C ASP A 113 4.05 2.68 -4.35
N ASN A 114 3.64 3.71 -5.10
CA ASN A 114 3.27 5.00 -4.54
C ASN A 114 1.74 5.12 -4.46
N ILE A 115 1.26 5.50 -3.30
CA ILE A 115 -0.16 5.76 -3.06
C ILE A 115 -0.49 7.20 -3.48
N SER A 116 -1.58 7.38 -4.22
CA SER A 116 -2.15 8.67 -4.60
C SER A 116 -3.66 8.70 -4.37
N ILE A 117 -4.22 9.92 -4.27
CA ILE A 117 -5.67 10.10 -4.18
C ILE A 117 -6.28 9.91 -5.57
N ASP A 118 -7.16 8.92 -5.71
CA ASP A 118 -7.93 8.65 -6.93
C ASP A 118 -9.17 9.54 -6.99
N SER A 119 -9.97 9.54 -5.93
CA SER A 119 -11.23 10.28 -5.89
C SER A 119 -11.57 10.76 -4.49
N VAL A 120 -12.36 11.83 -4.41
CA VAL A 120 -12.88 12.38 -3.16
C VAL A 120 -14.38 12.68 -3.32
N ARG A 121 -15.14 12.49 -2.27
CA ARG A 121 -16.54 12.89 -2.18
C ARG A 121 -16.90 13.41 -0.79
N SER A 122 -17.97 14.21 -0.69
CA SER A 122 -18.55 14.57 0.59
C SER A 122 -19.30 13.40 1.23
N GLY A 123 -19.44 13.40 2.55
CA GLY A 123 -20.17 12.38 3.30
C GLY A 123 -19.32 11.19 3.75
N LYS A 124 -19.94 10.31 4.55
CA LYS A 124 -19.31 9.09 5.08
C LYS A 124 -19.23 7.99 4.04
N THR A 125 -18.41 6.99 4.31
CA THR A 125 -18.15 5.85 3.41
C THR A 125 -19.42 5.16 2.90
N ASN A 126 -20.45 5.02 3.73
CA ASN A 126 -21.69 4.31 3.38
C ASN A 126 -22.83 5.26 2.95
N GLU A 127 -22.54 6.54 2.73
CA GLU A 127 -23.51 7.55 2.33
C GLU A 127 -23.25 7.98 0.88
N SER A 128 -24.29 8.36 0.16
CA SER A 128 -24.12 9.02 -1.14
C SER A 128 -23.68 10.47 -0.90
N GLY A 129 -22.63 10.90 -1.60
CA GLY A 129 -22.10 12.25 -1.51
C GLY A 129 -21.79 12.85 -2.87
N SER A 130 -21.58 14.16 -2.90
CA SER A 130 -21.15 14.84 -4.13
C SER A 130 -19.67 14.59 -4.38
N SER A 131 -19.32 14.27 -5.62
CA SER A 131 -17.92 14.18 -6.05
C SER A 131 -17.21 15.52 -5.90
N ILE A 132 -15.98 15.47 -5.44
CA ILE A 132 -15.10 16.63 -5.24
C ILE A 132 -13.95 16.53 -6.24
N THR A 133 -13.78 17.57 -7.05
CA THR A 133 -12.67 17.63 -7.98
C THR A 133 -11.40 17.99 -7.23
N VAL A 134 -10.39 17.11 -7.29
CA VAL A 134 -9.06 17.36 -6.70
C VAL A 134 -8.45 18.63 -7.31
N GLY A 135 -7.86 19.46 -6.47
CA GLY A 135 -7.30 20.76 -6.83
C GLY A 135 -8.33 21.90 -6.95
N SER A 136 -9.62 21.63 -6.75
CA SER A 136 -10.67 22.65 -6.80
C SER A 136 -11.38 22.81 -5.46
N ALA A 137 -11.75 24.04 -5.13
CA ALA A 137 -12.52 24.32 -3.92
C ALA A 137 -13.92 23.72 -4.02
N PHE A 138 -14.35 23.02 -2.97
CA PHE A 138 -15.69 22.47 -2.79
C PHE A 138 -16.37 23.15 -1.59
N THR A 139 -17.58 23.68 -1.81
CA THR A 139 -18.37 24.24 -0.72
C THR A 139 -19.11 23.11 0.00
N ALA A 140 -18.76 22.91 1.25
CA ALA A 140 -19.34 21.93 2.14
C ALA A 140 -20.38 22.60 3.08
N GLN A 141 -20.92 21.87 4.05
CA GLN A 141 -21.98 22.39 4.92
C GLN A 141 -21.46 23.50 5.87
N TYR A 142 -20.28 23.29 6.44
CA TYR A 142 -19.72 24.16 7.47
C TYR A 142 -18.50 24.95 7.01
N GLY A 143 -18.04 24.71 5.79
CA GLY A 143 -16.87 25.38 5.27
C GLY A 143 -16.64 25.14 3.78
N SER A 144 -15.44 25.41 3.33
CA SER A 144 -14.95 25.02 2.02
C SER A 144 -13.66 24.24 2.15
N ILE A 145 -13.48 23.22 1.30
CA ILE A 145 -12.32 22.34 1.30
C ILE A 145 -11.72 22.25 -0.10
N THR A 146 -10.40 22.14 -0.17
CA THR A 146 -9.66 21.79 -1.39
C THR A 146 -8.74 20.64 -1.06
N PHE A 147 -8.89 19.51 -1.76
CA PHE A 147 -7.98 18.37 -1.68
C PHE A 147 -6.95 18.43 -2.79
N PHE A 148 -5.73 17.97 -2.54
CA PHE A 148 -4.64 17.86 -3.48
C PHE A 148 -4.31 16.39 -3.76
N ALA A 149 -3.72 16.09 -4.93
CA ALA A 149 -3.41 14.72 -5.36
C ALA A 149 -2.39 14.00 -4.46
N ASP A 150 -1.56 14.76 -3.73
CA ASP A 150 -0.60 14.24 -2.77
C ASP A 150 -1.22 13.86 -1.41
N GLY A 151 -2.51 14.13 -1.21
CA GLY A 151 -3.24 13.90 0.04
C GLY A 151 -3.29 15.10 0.98
N GLY A 152 -2.65 16.20 0.61
CA GLY A 152 -2.82 17.47 1.30
C GLY A 152 -4.23 18.05 1.13
N TYR A 153 -4.66 18.90 2.04
CA TYR A 153 -5.91 19.64 1.92
C TYR A 153 -5.87 20.97 2.67
N ASN A 154 -6.73 21.89 2.25
CA ASN A 154 -7.03 23.11 2.96
C ASN A 154 -8.53 23.13 3.29
N TYR A 155 -8.87 23.49 4.52
CA TYR A 155 -10.25 23.68 4.94
C TYR A 155 -10.41 25.05 5.60
N THR A 156 -11.43 25.80 5.18
CA THR A 156 -11.78 27.10 5.75
C THR A 156 -13.22 27.07 6.22
N ALA A 157 -13.45 27.30 7.50
CA ALA A 157 -14.79 27.35 8.08
C ALA A 157 -15.59 28.56 7.57
N ASN A 158 -16.91 28.40 7.48
CA ASN A 158 -17.82 29.49 7.13
C ASN A 158 -17.72 30.64 8.15
N SER A 159 -17.78 31.89 7.68
CA SER A 159 -17.82 33.06 8.53
C SER A 159 -19.04 33.01 9.46
N GLY A 160 -18.82 33.27 10.74
CA GLY A 160 -19.89 33.22 11.76
C GLY A 160 -20.21 31.82 12.30
N LEU A 161 -19.54 30.75 11.80
CA LEU A 161 -19.74 29.40 12.34
C LEU A 161 -19.43 29.35 13.83
N ARG A 162 -18.34 29.98 14.28
CA ARG A 162 -17.96 30.12 15.69
C ARG A 162 -19.08 30.68 16.55
N ASP A 163 -19.69 31.78 16.10
CA ASP A 163 -20.74 32.48 16.86
C ASP A 163 -22.05 31.69 16.88
N SER A 164 -22.22 30.71 16.03
CA SER A 164 -23.39 29.84 15.96
C SER A 164 -23.32 28.64 16.91
N LEU A 165 -22.11 28.29 17.40
CA LEU A 165 -21.89 27.15 18.28
C LEU A 165 -21.99 27.56 19.76
N LYS A 166 -22.53 26.68 20.59
CA LYS A 166 -22.49 26.82 22.03
C LYS A 166 -21.14 26.42 22.61
N PRO A 167 -20.74 26.92 23.77
CA PRO A 167 -19.53 26.50 24.44
C PRO A 167 -19.46 24.97 24.59
N GLY A 168 -18.38 24.35 24.05
CA GLY A 168 -18.18 22.92 24.08
C GLY A 168 -18.96 22.11 23.03
N GLU A 169 -19.77 22.76 22.21
CA GLU A 169 -20.45 22.09 21.08
C GLU A 169 -19.44 21.71 20.00
N LYS A 170 -19.60 20.49 19.45
CA LYS A 170 -18.79 19.96 18.36
C LYS A 170 -19.69 19.60 17.20
N ILE A 171 -19.30 20.01 16.02
CA ILE A 171 -19.90 19.58 14.76
C ILE A 171 -18.86 18.79 13.97
N TYR A 172 -19.33 17.94 13.07
CA TYR A 172 -18.47 17.09 12.25
C TYR A 172 -18.86 17.25 10.79
N GLU A 173 -17.86 17.34 9.94
CA GLU A 173 -18.01 17.25 8.50
C GLU A 173 -17.18 16.05 8.01
N TYR A 174 -17.74 15.33 7.04
CA TYR A 174 -17.14 14.07 6.60
C TYR A 174 -16.85 14.14 5.10
N PHE A 175 -15.69 13.62 4.76
CA PHE A 175 -15.25 13.41 3.39
C PHE A 175 -14.74 11.98 3.27
N THR A 176 -15.00 11.36 2.13
CA THR A 176 -14.45 10.03 1.82
C THR A 176 -13.52 10.17 0.63
N TYR A 177 -12.33 9.64 0.75
CA TYR A 177 -11.38 9.55 -0.34
C TYR A 177 -11.13 8.07 -0.70
N THR A 178 -10.73 7.84 -1.93
CA THR A 178 -10.24 6.56 -2.42
C THR A 178 -8.79 6.74 -2.82
N ILE A 179 -7.95 5.81 -2.44
CA ILE A 179 -6.54 5.78 -2.81
C ILE A 179 -6.33 4.77 -3.93
N THR A 180 -5.30 5.00 -4.73
CA THR A 180 -4.83 4.08 -5.76
C THR A 180 -3.32 3.95 -5.70
N ASP A 181 -2.81 2.77 -6.01
CA ASP A 181 -1.39 2.51 -6.20
C ASP A 181 -0.91 2.93 -7.59
N SER A 182 0.37 2.71 -7.87
CA SER A 182 0.99 3.03 -9.17
C SER A 182 0.58 2.09 -10.30
N LYS A 183 -0.11 0.98 -10.00
CA LYS A 183 -0.61 -0.01 -10.97
C LYS A 183 -2.12 0.09 -11.20
N GLY A 184 -2.82 0.95 -10.43
CA GLY A 184 -4.23 1.26 -10.60
C GLY A 184 -5.19 0.41 -9.77
N LEU A 185 -4.72 -0.32 -8.76
CA LEU A 185 -5.60 -0.92 -7.76
C LEU A 185 -6.00 0.10 -6.68
N THR A 186 -7.22 -0.05 -6.14
CA THR A 186 -7.84 0.87 -5.17
C THR A 186 -8.41 0.12 -3.98
#